data_f2d4cfc7f940e1f6b4d32d026d7d02d9
#
_entry.id   f2d4cfc7f940e1f6b4d32d026d7d02d9
#
_cell.length_a   1.000
_cell.length_b   1.000
_cell.length_c   1.000
_cell.angle_alpha   90.00
_cell.angle_beta   90.00
_cell.angle_gamma   90.00
#
_symmetry.space_group_name_H-M   'P 1'
#
loop_
_entity.id
_entity.type
_entity.pdbx_description
1 polymer ?
#
loop_
_entity_poly.entity_id
_entity_poly.type
_entity_poly.pdbx_seq_one_letter_code
_entity_poly.pdbx_strand_id
1 'polypeptide(L)'
;MGYDSFDIYATEYDSWFIENSNVLESEVKLVASCLHDAGDVLSIGCGSGLFEKIIAEKYGIIIKQGIEPSAAMAEIATKRGMEVTIATGEDADYGTEKYDTVLFNGCPCYMQDLGLALSKAYNSLRKGGKVVVIDVPKESAYGLIYNLALAVGTWDHPLLDGCRPNMPYPIELVKQANWRTTDEKIELLKKAGFRNLEFSQTLTAAPCYSHEQVEEPCEGYQKGSYVAITAYK
;
A
#
# COMPACT_ATOMS: atom_id res chain seq x y z
N MET A 1 -19.38 3.43 4.45
CA MET A 1 -18.45 3.14 5.57
C MET A 1 -17.49 4.29 5.62
N GLY A 2 -17.34 4.95 6.77
CA GLY A 2 -16.54 6.17 6.85
C GLY A 2 -15.06 5.83 7.00
N TYR A 3 -14.22 6.66 6.41
CA TYR A 3 -12.78 6.67 6.66
C TYR A 3 -12.45 7.37 7.99
N ASP A 4 -13.45 7.45 8.88
CA ASP A 4 -13.40 8.13 10.18
C ASP A 4 -12.22 7.66 11.05
N SER A 5 -11.81 6.39 10.95
CA SER A 5 -10.66 5.89 11.69
C SER A 5 -9.34 6.48 11.19
N PHE A 6 -9.18 6.67 9.88
CA PHE A 6 -7.98 7.31 9.33
C PHE A 6 -7.93 8.80 9.67
N ASP A 7 -9.08 9.48 9.77
CA ASP A 7 -9.12 10.86 10.26
C ASP A 7 -8.71 10.95 11.73
N ILE A 8 -9.17 10.01 12.57
CA ILE A 8 -8.84 9.96 13.99
C ILE A 8 -7.35 9.62 14.22
N TYR A 9 -6.81 8.68 13.44
CA TYR A 9 -5.44 8.18 13.60
C TYR A 9 -4.41 8.85 12.68
N ALA A 10 -4.76 9.94 11.98
CA ALA A 10 -3.90 10.56 10.97
C ALA A 10 -2.50 10.94 11.50
N THR A 11 -2.40 11.41 12.74
CA THR A 11 -1.13 11.77 13.38
C THR A 11 -0.39 10.56 13.89
N GLU A 12 -1.08 9.62 14.51
CA GLU A 12 -0.53 8.39 15.07
C GLU A 12 -0.07 7.42 13.98
N TYR A 13 -0.67 7.46 12.79
CA TYR A 13 -0.31 6.63 11.65
C TYR A 13 1.16 6.79 11.26
N ASP A 14 1.60 8.03 11.06
CA ASP A 14 3.00 8.31 10.74
C ASP A 14 3.94 7.91 11.88
N SER A 15 3.54 8.17 13.13
CA SER A 15 4.33 7.82 14.31
C SER A 15 4.57 6.31 14.38
N TRP A 16 3.54 5.51 14.09
CA TRP A 16 3.69 4.06 14.05
C TRP A 16 4.75 3.60 13.03
N PHE A 17 4.76 4.16 11.83
CA PHE A 17 5.77 3.85 10.82
C PHE A 17 7.17 4.32 11.23
N ILE A 18 7.29 5.53 11.79
CA ILE A 18 8.57 6.09 12.22
C ILE A 18 9.17 5.26 13.35
N GLU A 19 8.36 4.79 14.30
CA GLU A 19 8.78 3.93 15.40
C GLU A 19 9.14 2.51 14.92
N ASN A 20 8.50 2.01 13.85
CA ASN A 20 8.85 0.78 13.15
C ASN A 20 9.83 1.01 11.98
N SER A 21 10.88 1.76 12.21
CA SER A 21 11.75 2.31 11.16
C SER A 21 12.33 1.26 10.20
N ASN A 22 12.67 0.06 10.66
CA ASN A 22 13.19 -1.00 9.79
C ASN A 22 12.10 -1.57 8.88
N VAL A 23 10.87 -1.68 9.35
CA VAL A 23 9.71 -2.07 8.53
C VAL A 23 9.44 -0.99 7.49
N LEU A 24 9.33 0.27 7.92
CA LEU A 24 9.15 1.41 7.02
C LEU A 24 10.22 1.45 5.92
N GLU A 25 11.49 1.32 6.30
CA GLU A 25 12.61 1.36 5.34
C GLU A 25 12.54 0.21 4.34
N SER A 26 12.18 -1.00 4.80
CA SER A 26 12.01 -2.18 3.92
C SER A 26 10.87 -1.96 2.93
N GLU A 27 9.74 -1.42 3.37
CA GLU A 27 8.60 -1.10 2.51
C GLU A 27 8.93 0.03 1.53
N VAL A 28 9.59 1.10 1.99
CA VAL A 28 10.04 2.21 1.12
C VAL A 28 10.97 1.73 0.02
N LYS A 29 11.92 0.83 0.34
CA LYS A 29 12.82 0.23 -0.66
C LYS A 29 12.05 -0.56 -1.71
N LEU A 30 11.05 -1.34 -1.29
CA LEU A 30 10.20 -2.09 -2.23
C LEU A 30 9.44 -1.13 -3.15
N VAL A 31 8.78 -0.10 -2.60
CA VAL A 31 8.05 0.88 -3.41
C VAL A 31 8.99 1.57 -4.40
N ALA A 32 10.14 2.06 -3.94
CA ALA A 32 11.12 2.75 -4.77
C ALA A 32 11.65 1.85 -5.91
N SER A 33 11.89 0.57 -5.64
CA SER A 33 12.34 -0.38 -6.66
C SER A 33 11.32 -0.57 -7.79
N CYS A 34 10.02 -0.51 -7.49
CA CYS A 34 8.94 -0.62 -8.46
C CYS A 34 8.71 0.68 -9.26
N LEU A 35 9.19 1.81 -8.75
CA LEU A 35 9.04 3.14 -9.35
C LEU A 35 10.24 3.56 -10.23
N HIS A 36 11.18 2.66 -10.48
CA HIS A 36 12.20 2.90 -11.47
C HIS A 36 11.56 3.28 -12.82
N ASP A 37 12.01 4.38 -13.42
CA ASP A 37 11.45 4.95 -14.67
C ASP A 37 9.92 5.21 -14.62
N ALA A 38 9.42 5.66 -13.46
CA ALA A 38 7.98 5.79 -13.23
C ALA A 38 7.30 6.93 -14.02
N GLY A 39 8.05 7.92 -14.52
CA GLY A 39 7.48 9.08 -15.22
C GLY A 39 6.51 9.89 -14.37
N ASP A 40 5.38 10.30 -14.95
CA ASP A 40 4.28 10.97 -14.23
C ASP A 40 3.50 9.96 -13.39
N VAL A 41 3.53 10.09 -12.06
CA VAL A 41 2.91 9.15 -11.12
C VAL A 41 1.67 9.74 -10.47
N LEU A 42 0.58 8.94 -10.43
CA LEU A 42 -0.59 9.17 -9.58
C LEU A 42 -0.56 8.17 -8.42
N SER A 43 -0.55 8.64 -7.17
CA SER A 43 -0.65 7.81 -5.97
C SER A 43 -2.10 7.72 -5.50
N ILE A 44 -2.64 6.50 -5.41
CA ILE A 44 -3.99 6.21 -4.95
C ILE A 44 -3.95 5.77 -3.49
N GLY A 45 -4.77 6.40 -2.64
CA GLY A 45 -4.72 6.20 -1.20
C GLY A 45 -3.36 6.65 -0.64
N CYS A 46 -2.91 7.85 -1.03
CA CYS A 46 -1.57 8.33 -0.66
C CYS A 46 -1.41 8.61 0.84
N GLY A 47 -2.48 8.51 1.62
CA GLY A 47 -2.46 8.75 3.05
C GLY A 47 -1.90 10.13 3.39
N SER A 48 -1.00 10.18 4.36
CA SER A 48 -0.29 11.39 4.77
C SER A 48 0.81 11.84 3.79
N GLY A 49 1.09 11.08 2.72
CA GLY A 49 2.22 11.32 1.81
C GLY A 49 3.59 11.02 2.44
N LEU A 50 3.64 10.20 3.50
CA LEU A 50 4.91 9.86 4.18
C LEU A 50 5.85 9.10 3.27
N PHE A 51 5.35 8.08 2.56
CA PHE A 51 6.13 7.27 1.62
C PHE A 51 6.63 8.11 0.45
N GLU A 52 5.75 8.92 -0.15
CA GLU A 52 6.08 9.80 -1.27
C GLU A 52 7.19 10.79 -0.89
N LYS A 53 7.11 11.37 0.32
CA LYS A 53 8.15 12.26 0.86
C LYS A 53 9.49 11.54 1.00
N ILE A 54 9.52 10.37 1.65
CA ILE A 54 10.77 9.63 1.88
C ILE A 54 11.38 9.17 0.54
N ILE A 55 10.54 8.73 -0.40
CA ILE A 55 10.96 8.30 -1.73
C ILE A 55 11.56 9.49 -2.50
N ALA A 56 10.95 10.67 -2.42
CA ALA A 56 11.52 11.87 -3.04
C ALA A 56 12.88 12.25 -2.43
N GLU A 57 13.01 12.21 -1.11
CA GLU A 57 14.23 12.57 -0.39
C GLU A 57 15.38 11.58 -0.63
N LYS A 58 15.10 10.26 -0.63
CA LYS A 58 16.13 9.23 -0.72
C LYS A 58 16.46 8.78 -2.15
N TYR A 59 15.47 8.76 -3.03
CA TYR A 59 15.59 8.19 -4.39
C TYR A 59 15.39 9.21 -5.50
N GLY A 60 14.99 10.45 -5.16
CA GLY A 60 14.76 11.51 -6.16
C GLY A 60 13.51 11.28 -7.02
N ILE A 61 12.63 10.36 -6.65
CA ILE A 61 11.39 10.07 -7.38
C ILE A 61 10.29 10.96 -6.80
N ILE A 62 9.81 11.91 -7.59
CA ILE A 62 8.85 12.93 -7.15
C ILE A 62 7.44 12.53 -7.57
N ILE A 63 6.58 12.25 -6.58
CA ILE A 63 5.16 11.95 -6.77
C ILE A 63 4.36 13.17 -6.31
N LYS A 64 3.78 13.90 -7.27
CA LYS A 64 3.10 15.18 -6.98
C LYS A 64 1.61 15.01 -6.74
N GLN A 65 0.96 14.06 -7.40
CA GLN A 65 -0.50 13.92 -7.40
C GLN A 65 -0.94 12.70 -6.61
N GLY A 66 -1.93 12.90 -5.75
CA GLY A 66 -2.52 11.84 -4.93
C GLY A 66 -4.04 11.92 -4.86
N ILE A 67 -4.64 10.78 -4.53
CA ILE A 67 -6.04 10.64 -4.17
C ILE A 67 -6.08 10.03 -2.77
N GLU A 68 -6.82 10.65 -1.86
CA GLU A 68 -6.94 10.20 -0.48
C GLU A 68 -8.33 10.52 0.09
N PRO A 69 -9.08 9.55 0.60
CA PRO A 69 -10.42 9.79 1.12
C PRO A 69 -10.45 10.48 2.49
N SER A 70 -9.42 10.30 3.34
CA SER A 70 -9.35 10.99 4.64
C SER A 70 -8.91 12.43 4.46
N ALA A 71 -9.76 13.37 4.87
CA ALA A 71 -9.45 14.80 4.79
C ALA A 71 -8.24 15.18 5.67
N ALA A 72 -8.11 14.57 6.85
CA ALA A 72 -6.99 14.82 7.76
C ALA A 72 -5.65 14.32 7.17
N MET A 73 -5.63 13.12 6.57
CA MET A 73 -4.46 12.60 5.87
C MET A 73 -4.10 13.47 4.65
N ALA A 74 -5.09 13.84 3.83
CA ALA A 74 -4.91 14.68 2.65
C ALA A 74 -4.32 16.05 3.00
N GLU A 75 -4.72 16.64 4.14
CA GLU A 75 -4.14 17.90 4.63
C GLU A 75 -2.65 17.74 4.97
N ILE A 76 -2.26 16.63 5.59
CA ILE A 76 -0.86 16.34 5.91
C ILE A 76 -0.04 16.16 4.62
N ALA A 77 -0.55 15.37 3.65
CA ALA A 77 0.10 15.16 2.36
C ALA A 77 0.26 16.47 1.57
N THR A 78 -0.75 17.35 1.62
CA THR A 78 -0.70 18.68 0.99
C THR A 78 0.39 19.57 1.63
N LYS A 79 0.53 19.54 2.96
CA LYS A 79 1.63 20.23 3.67
C LYS A 79 3.01 19.67 3.30
N ARG A 80 3.08 18.42 2.82
CA ARG A 80 4.27 17.78 2.28
C ARG A 80 4.53 18.09 0.81
N GLY A 81 3.68 18.90 0.18
CA GLY A 81 3.86 19.39 -1.19
C GLY A 81 3.14 18.56 -2.25
N MET A 82 2.24 17.66 -1.89
CA MET A 82 1.39 16.94 -2.83
C MET A 82 0.13 17.72 -3.20
N GLU A 83 -0.35 17.51 -4.41
CA GLU A 83 -1.67 17.93 -4.89
C GLU A 83 -2.64 16.77 -4.67
N VAL A 84 -3.49 16.85 -3.63
CA VAL A 84 -4.35 15.74 -3.23
C VAL A 84 -5.81 16.01 -3.57
N THR A 85 -6.45 15.07 -4.27
CA THR A 85 -7.88 15.04 -4.48
C THR A 85 -8.53 14.23 -3.35
N ILE A 86 -9.45 14.84 -2.59
CA ILE A 86 -10.17 14.15 -1.51
C ILE A 86 -11.30 13.34 -2.12
N ALA A 87 -11.08 12.04 -2.29
CA ALA A 87 -12.05 11.07 -2.81
C ALA A 87 -11.56 9.64 -2.54
N THR A 88 -12.47 8.67 -2.64
CA THR A 88 -12.08 7.26 -2.68
C THR A 88 -11.44 6.90 -4.03
N GLY A 89 -10.65 5.83 -4.06
CA GLY A 89 -10.12 5.32 -5.32
C GLY A 89 -11.21 4.90 -6.30
N GLU A 90 -12.36 4.47 -5.81
CA GLU A 90 -13.50 4.07 -6.62
C GLU A 90 -14.27 5.27 -7.20
N ASP A 91 -14.34 6.40 -6.47
CA ASP A 91 -15.16 7.56 -6.87
C ASP A 91 -14.36 8.59 -7.68
N ALA A 92 -13.07 8.75 -7.42
CA ALA A 92 -12.23 9.76 -8.05
C ALA A 92 -12.16 9.60 -9.58
N ASP A 93 -12.02 10.73 -10.26
CA ASP A 93 -11.65 10.75 -11.69
C ASP A 93 -10.12 10.76 -11.83
N TYR A 94 -9.56 9.74 -12.47
CA TYR A 94 -8.12 9.64 -12.73
C TYR A 94 -7.72 10.31 -14.06
N GLY A 95 -8.70 10.74 -14.87
CA GLY A 95 -8.47 11.21 -16.24
C GLY A 95 -8.20 10.05 -17.22
N THR A 96 -7.78 10.41 -18.43
CA THR A 96 -7.52 9.45 -19.51
C THR A 96 -6.12 9.68 -20.08
N GLU A 97 -5.31 8.63 -20.21
CA GLU A 97 -3.96 8.63 -20.79
C GLU A 97 -3.06 9.79 -20.26
N LYS A 98 -3.14 10.00 -18.95
CA LYS A 98 -2.50 11.13 -18.25
C LYS A 98 -1.20 10.75 -17.55
N TYR A 99 -1.09 9.51 -17.07
CA TYR A 99 0.02 9.06 -16.23
C TYR A 99 0.84 7.97 -16.91
N ASP A 100 2.10 7.88 -16.51
CA ASP A 100 3.01 6.79 -16.89
C ASP A 100 2.93 5.66 -15.86
N THR A 101 2.66 6.01 -14.60
CA THR A 101 2.51 5.05 -13.50
C THR A 101 1.31 5.42 -12.61
N VAL A 102 0.54 4.41 -12.20
CA VAL A 102 -0.44 4.53 -11.11
C VAL A 102 0.00 3.64 -9.96
N LEU A 103 0.18 4.22 -8.78
CA LEU A 103 0.64 3.54 -7.56
C LEU A 103 -0.53 3.32 -6.60
N PHE A 104 -0.70 2.08 -6.15
CA PHE A 104 -1.50 1.69 -5.00
C PHE A 104 -0.56 1.12 -3.95
N ASN A 105 -0.29 1.85 -2.88
CA ASN A 105 0.65 1.43 -1.84
C ASN A 105 -0.05 1.31 -0.49
N GLY A 106 -0.22 0.07 0.02
CA GLY A 106 -0.85 -0.23 1.30
C GLY A 106 -2.35 0.09 1.38
N CYS A 107 -2.97 0.51 0.29
CA CYS A 107 -4.37 0.90 0.24
C CYS A 107 -5.34 -0.12 -0.40
N PRO A 108 -4.92 -1.11 -1.20
CA PRO A 108 -5.83 -2.04 -1.86
C PRO A 108 -6.75 -2.80 -0.90
N CYS A 109 -6.27 -3.10 0.32
CA CYS A 109 -7.07 -3.79 1.33
C CYS A 109 -8.23 -2.94 1.87
N TYR A 110 -8.19 -1.62 1.74
CA TYR A 110 -9.24 -0.72 2.19
C TYR A 110 -10.29 -0.39 1.11
N MET A 111 -10.07 -0.84 -0.13
CA MET A 111 -10.99 -0.62 -1.25
C MET A 111 -12.11 -1.67 -1.26
N GLN A 112 -13.36 -1.22 -1.40
CA GLN A 112 -14.52 -2.09 -1.54
C GLN A 112 -14.50 -2.79 -2.91
N ASP A 113 -14.28 -2.01 -3.96
CA ASP A 113 -14.17 -2.48 -5.36
C ASP A 113 -12.81 -2.12 -5.97
N LEU A 114 -11.78 -2.89 -5.59
CA LEU A 114 -10.46 -2.75 -6.18
C LEU A 114 -10.48 -2.93 -7.71
N GLY A 115 -11.38 -3.77 -8.24
CA GLY A 115 -11.50 -3.98 -9.69
C GLY A 115 -11.91 -2.71 -10.44
N LEU A 116 -12.85 -1.93 -9.88
CA LEU A 116 -13.23 -0.63 -10.42
C LEU A 116 -12.05 0.35 -10.41
N ALA A 117 -11.34 0.46 -9.29
CA ALA A 117 -10.17 1.34 -9.18
C ALA A 117 -9.07 0.96 -10.18
N LEU A 118 -8.79 -0.34 -10.35
CA LEU A 118 -7.82 -0.84 -11.35
C LEU A 118 -8.26 -0.55 -12.79
N SER A 119 -9.56 -0.62 -13.08
CA SER A 119 -10.09 -0.28 -14.40
C SER A 119 -9.92 1.22 -14.70
N LYS A 120 -10.12 2.09 -13.70
CA LYS A 120 -9.83 3.53 -13.82
C LYS A 120 -8.34 3.78 -14.01
N ALA A 121 -7.48 3.08 -13.27
CA ALA A 121 -6.03 3.15 -13.44
C ALA A 121 -5.61 2.77 -14.86
N TYR A 122 -6.16 1.68 -15.40
CA TYR A 122 -5.89 1.26 -16.79
C TYR A 122 -6.23 2.36 -17.81
N ASN A 123 -7.38 3.01 -17.64
CA ASN A 123 -7.82 4.08 -18.56
C ASN A 123 -6.95 5.34 -18.42
N SER A 124 -6.49 5.66 -17.21
CA SER A 124 -5.69 6.84 -16.94
C SER A 124 -4.23 6.72 -17.38
N LEU A 125 -3.74 5.50 -17.55
CA LEU A 125 -2.38 5.24 -18.02
C LEU A 125 -2.22 5.51 -19.51
N ARG A 126 -1.10 6.12 -19.88
CA ARG A 126 -0.61 6.20 -21.26
C ARG A 126 -0.31 4.79 -21.79
N LYS A 127 -0.25 4.65 -23.09
CA LYS A 127 0.16 3.39 -23.74
C LYS A 127 1.59 3.00 -23.28
N GLY A 128 1.73 1.77 -22.80
CA GLY A 128 2.99 1.28 -22.21
C GLY A 128 3.24 1.72 -20.77
N GLY A 129 2.30 2.45 -20.17
CA GLY A 129 2.35 2.77 -18.75
C GLY A 129 2.10 1.55 -17.85
N LYS A 130 2.40 1.68 -16.57
CA LYS A 130 2.29 0.59 -15.59
C LYS A 130 1.45 0.95 -14.38
N VAL A 131 0.82 -0.06 -13.80
CA VAL A 131 0.28 0.01 -12.44
C VAL A 131 1.19 -0.73 -11.50
N VAL A 132 1.37 -0.20 -10.29
CA VAL A 132 2.07 -0.85 -9.18
C VAL A 132 1.08 -1.01 -8.04
N VAL A 133 0.79 -2.25 -7.67
CA VAL A 133 -0.15 -2.60 -6.59
C VAL A 133 0.63 -3.27 -5.47
N ILE A 134 0.74 -2.61 -4.33
CA ILE A 134 1.51 -3.10 -3.19
C ILE A 134 0.58 -3.25 -1.98
N ASP A 135 0.60 -4.41 -1.36
CA ASP A 135 -0.28 -4.72 -0.24
C ASP A 135 0.24 -5.92 0.55
N VAL A 136 -0.33 -6.12 1.75
CA VAL A 136 -0.16 -7.35 2.53
C VAL A 136 -1.05 -8.44 1.93
N PRO A 137 -0.51 -9.55 1.39
CA PRO A 137 -1.33 -10.66 0.94
C PRO A 137 -2.02 -11.37 2.11
N LYS A 138 -3.28 -11.77 1.91
CA LYS A 138 -4.06 -12.50 2.90
C LYS A 138 -3.36 -13.79 3.38
N GLU A 139 -2.67 -14.48 2.47
CA GLU A 139 -1.94 -15.73 2.69
C GLU A 139 -0.54 -15.55 3.30
N SER A 140 -0.04 -14.32 3.38
CA SER A 140 1.28 -14.03 3.95
C SER A 140 1.30 -14.17 5.48
N ALA A 141 2.49 -14.18 6.08
CA ALA A 141 2.65 -14.26 7.52
C ALA A 141 1.93 -13.11 8.26
N TYR A 142 2.07 -11.86 7.76
CA TYR A 142 1.33 -10.73 8.30
C TYR A 142 -0.18 -10.84 8.03
N GLY A 143 -0.59 -11.27 6.83
CA GLY A 143 -2.00 -11.46 6.50
C GLY A 143 -2.67 -12.47 7.41
N LEU A 144 -2.01 -13.59 7.70
CA LEU A 144 -2.52 -14.62 8.61
C LEU A 144 -2.65 -14.10 10.05
N ILE A 145 -1.62 -13.37 10.55
CA ILE A 145 -1.66 -12.87 11.93
C ILE A 145 -2.66 -11.73 12.10
N TYR A 146 -2.87 -10.89 11.08
CA TYR A 146 -3.93 -9.88 11.06
C TYR A 146 -5.32 -10.52 11.12
N ASN A 147 -5.56 -11.55 10.30
CA ASN A 147 -6.83 -12.29 10.34
C ASN A 147 -7.05 -13.00 11.68
N LEU A 148 -5.99 -13.52 12.31
CA LEU A 148 -6.09 -14.12 13.65
C LEU A 148 -6.41 -13.05 14.70
N ALA A 149 -5.73 -11.90 14.67
CA ALA A 149 -6.03 -10.80 15.59
C ALA A 149 -7.47 -10.29 15.44
N LEU A 150 -8.00 -10.23 14.21
CA LEU A 150 -9.40 -9.93 13.94
C LEU A 150 -10.34 -10.97 14.55
N ALA A 151 -10.03 -12.25 14.38
CA ALA A 151 -10.88 -13.36 14.86
C ALA A 151 -10.98 -13.37 16.39
N VAL A 152 -9.90 -13.01 17.10
CA VAL A 152 -9.87 -12.95 18.57
C VAL A 152 -10.18 -11.56 19.13
N GLY A 153 -10.21 -10.53 18.29
CA GLY A 153 -10.62 -9.16 18.62
C GLY A 153 -9.56 -8.30 19.30
N THR A 154 -8.34 -8.79 19.48
CA THR A 154 -7.24 -8.09 20.19
C THR A 154 -5.89 -8.65 19.79
N TRP A 155 -4.84 -7.81 19.94
CA TRP A 155 -3.45 -8.28 19.86
C TRP A 155 -2.97 -9.00 21.14
N ASP A 156 -3.63 -8.78 22.27
CA ASP A 156 -3.29 -9.36 23.57
C ASP A 156 -4.01 -10.67 23.83
N HIS A 157 -3.78 -11.63 22.93
CA HIS A 157 -4.35 -12.97 23.03
C HIS A 157 -3.25 -14.04 23.03
N PRO A 158 -3.33 -15.11 23.85
CA PRO A 158 -2.29 -16.13 23.95
C PRO A 158 -1.90 -16.80 22.62
N LEU A 159 -2.83 -16.90 21.66
CA LEU A 159 -2.56 -17.43 20.31
C LEU A 159 -1.62 -16.54 19.48
N LEU A 160 -1.42 -15.29 19.88
CA LEU A 160 -0.55 -14.32 19.21
C LEU A 160 0.80 -14.17 19.91
N ASP A 161 0.97 -14.79 21.08
CA ASP A 161 2.21 -14.72 21.83
C ASP A 161 3.39 -15.31 21.03
N GLY A 162 4.48 -14.53 20.94
CA GLY A 162 5.67 -14.93 20.21
C GLY A 162 5.55 -14.88 18.67
N CYS A 163 4.37 -14.54 18.11
CA CYS A 163 4.13 -14.45 16.68
C CYS A 163 3.85 -13.02 16.21
N ARG A 164 3.19 -12.21 17.06
CA ARG A 164 2.81 -10.84 16.73
C ARG A 164 4.03 -9.93 16.59
N PRO A 165 3.95 -8.86 15.78
CA PRO A 165 4.97 -7.82 15.76
C PRO A 165 5.16 -7.21 17.15
N ASN A 166 6.36 -6.69 17.42
CA ASN A 166 6.66 -5.99 18.67
C ASN A 166 5.74 -4.77 18.88
N MET A 167 5.51 -4.02 17.80
CA MET A 167 4.57 -2.91 17.74
C MET A 167 3.53 -3.22 16.67
N PRO A 168 2.43 -3.91 17.05
CA PRO A 168 1.41 -4.29 16.08
C PRO A 168 0.70 -3.07 15.48
N TYR A 169 0.32 -3.19 14.23
CA TYR A 169 -0.51 -2.18 13.57
C TYR A 169 -1.83 -1.97 14.32
N PRO A 170 -2.36 -0.73 14.43
CA PRO A 170 -3.57 -0.46 15.20
C PRO A 170 -4.73 -1.38 14.80
N ILE A 171 -5.28 -2.10 15.77
CA ILE A 171 -6.33 -3.10 15.53
C ILE A 171 -7.58 -2.50 14.86
N GLU A 172 -7.89 -1.23 15.14
CA GLU A 172 -9.03 -0.53 14.55
C GLU A 172 -8.84 -0.32 13.03
N LEU A 173 -7.60 -0.14 12.57
CA LEU A 173 -7.29 -0.06 11.14
C LEU A 173 -7.30 -1.47 10.50
N VAL A 174 -6.81 -2.47 11.22
CA VAL A 174 -6.88 -3.89 10.76
C VAL A 174 -8.34 -4.32 10.55
N LYS A 175 -9.27 -3.89 11.41
CA LYS A 175 -10.72 -4.20 11.29
C LYS A 175 -11.37 -3.66 10.01
N GLN A 176 -10.79 -2.64 9.39
CA GLN A 176 -11.35 -2.06 8.17
C GLN A 176 -10.81 -2.69 6.89
N ALA A 177 -9.75 -3.48 7.01
CA ALA A 177 -9.09 -4.08 5.86
C ALA A 177 -9.84 -5.31 5.34
N ASN A 178 -9.95 -5.39 4.02
CA ASN A 178 -10.41 -6.56 3.28
C ASN A 178 -9.21 -7.20 2.58
N TRP A 179 -8.50 -8.03 3.30
CA TRP A 179 -7.29 -8.69 2.81
C TRP A 179 -7.61 -9.62 1.65
N ARG A 180 -6.98 -9.39 0.50
CA ARG A 180 -7.07 -10.22 -0.70
C ARG A 180 -5.82 -11.05 -0.86
N THR A 181 -5.95 -12.24 -1.45
CA THR A 181 -4.79 -13.04 -1.85
C THR A 181 -4.08 -12.40 -3.03
N THR A 182 -2.81 -12.78 -3.25
CA THR A 182 -2.07 -12.35 -4.44
C THR A 182 -2.77 -12.80 -5.71
N ASP A 183 -3.30 -14.03 -5.74
CA ASP A 183 -4.03 -14.56 -6.89
C ASP A 183 -5.31 -13.77 -7.19
N GLU A 184 -6.09 -13.37 -6.17
CA GLU A 184 -7.25 -12.49 -6.37
C GLU A 184 -6.86 -11.14 -6.99
N LYS A 185 -5.75 -10.54 -6.55
CA LYS A 185 -5.23 -9.28 -7.13
C LYS A 185 -4.76 -9.48 -8.58
N ILE A 186 -4.09 -10.59 -8.88
CA ILE A 186 -3.70 -10.97 -10.26
C ILE A 186 -4.92 -11.06 -11.18
N GLU A 187 -5.99 -11.72 -10.75
CA GLU A 187 -7.19 -11.86 -11.56
C GLU A 187 -7.91 -10.53 -11.78
N LEU A 188 -7.93 -9.64 -10.78
CA LEU A 188 -8.47 -8.28 -10.93
C LEU A 188 -7.65 -7.44 -11.93
N LEU A 189 -6.32 -7.52 -11.88
CA LEU A 189 -5.43 -6.85 -12.82
C LEU A 189 -5.65 -7.34 -14.26
N LYS A 190 -5.71 -8.65 -14.47
CA LYS A 190 -6.01 -9.25 -15.78
C LYS A 190 -7.38 -8.82 -16.31
N LYS A 191 -8.41 -8.82 -15.46
CA LYS A 191 -9.75 -8.34 -15.78
C LYS A 191 -9.78 -6.88 -16.23
N ALA A 192 -8.98 -6.02 -15.58
CA ALA A 192 -8.84 -4.61 -15.93
C ALA A 192 -8.09 -4.39 -17.27
N GLY A 193 -7.42 -5.43 -17.81
CA GLY A 193 -6.71 -5.40 -19.08
C GLY A 193 -5.20 -5.42 -18.99
N PHE A 194 -4.65 -5.38 -17.79
CA PHE A 194 -3.20 -5.41 -17.54
C PHE A 194 -2.55 -6.75 -17.93
N ARG A 195 -1.28 -6.68 -18.34
CA ARG A 195 -0.47 -7.81 -18.80
C ARG A 195 0.96 -7.71 -18.25
N ASN A 196 1.79 -8.72 -18.55
CA ASN A 196 3.22 -8.75 -18.21
C ASN A 196 3.46 -8.41 -16.73
N LEU A 197 2.92 -9.27 -15.85
CA LEU A 197 3.01 -9.07 -14.41
C LEU A 197 4.40 -9.43 -13.90
N GLU A 198 4.98 -8.53 -13.11
CA GLU A 198 6.24 -8.69 -12.39
C GLU A 198 5.97 -8.63 -10.89
N PHE A 199 6.75 -9.34 -10.10
CA PHE A 199 6.52 -9.50 -8.67
C PHE A 199 7.78 -9.19 -7.89
N SER A 200 7.64 -8.39 -6.85
CA SER A 200 8.68 -8.13 -5.86
C SER A 200 8.09 -8.17 -4.46
N GLN A 201 8.90 -8.51 -3.48
CA GLN A 201 8.45 -8.71 -2.11
C GLN A 201 9.50 -8.25 -1.10
N THR A 202 9.04 -7.93 0.10
CA THR A 202 9.85 -7.68 1.29
C THR A 202 9.11 -8.19 2.53
N LEU A 203 9.64 -7.97 3.71
CA LEU A 203 9.12 -8.50 4.98
C LEU A 203 8.98 -10.03 4.90
N THR A 204 10.09 -10.69 4.57
CA THR A 204 10.19 -12.14 4.45
C THR A 204 10.45 -12.83 5.79
N ALA A 205 10.93 -12.09 6.78
CA ALA A 205 11.03 -12.55 8.16
C ALA A 205 9.65 -12.73 8.80
N ALA A 206 9.56 -13.58 9.82
CA ALA A 206 8.32 -13.69 10.60
C ALA A 206 7.96 -12.33 11.24
N PRO A 207 6.66 -11.99 11.40
CA PRO A 207 6.23 -10.68 11.90
C PRO A 207 6.90 -10.24 13.21
N CYS A 208 7.15 -11.17 14.14
CA CYS A 208 7.83 -10.89 15.40
C CYS A 208 9.30 -10.47 15.26
N TYR A 209 9.93 -10.72 14.11
CA TYR A 209 11.33 -10.38 13.83
C TYR A 209 11.51 -9.31 12.74
N SER A 210 10.45 -8.89 12.07
CA SER A 210 10.53 -7.94 10.95
C SER A 210 11.08 -6.55 11.33
N HIS A 211 11.06 -6.21 12.61
CA HIS A 211 11.61 -4.96 13.15
C HIS A 211 13.13 -5.01 13.41
N GLU A 212 13.76 -6.19 13.35
CA GLU A 212 15.17 -6.36 13.75
C GLU A 212 16.14 -5.79 12.72
N GLN A 213 15.80 -5.88 11.44
CA GLN A 213 16.64 -5.40 10.35
C GLN A 213 15.85 -4.92 9.15
N VAL A 214 16.47 -4.04 8.36
CA VAL A 214 15.94 -3.63 7.06
C VAL A 214 16.14 -4.77 6.06
N GLU A 215 15.08 -5.11 5.32
CA GLU A 215 15.12 -6.10 4.25
C GLU A 215 15.20 -5.43 2.87
N GLU A 216 16.09 -5.95 2.01
CA GLU A 216 16.12 -5.55 0.61
C GLU A 216 14.98 -6.24 -0.17
N PRO A 217 14.37 -5.55 -1.14
CA PRO A 217 13.40 -6.17 -2.02
C PRO A 217 14.01 -7.36 -2.78
N CYS A 218 13.22 -8.42 -2.93
CA CYS A 218 13.60 -9.55 -3.74
C CYS A 218 12.48 -9.96 -4.70
N GLU A 219 12.83 -10.67 -5.76
CA GLU A 219 11.88 -11.17 -6.75
C GLU A 219 10.90 -12.20 -6.16
N GLY A 220 9.68 -12.23 -6.71
CA GLY A 220 8.62 -13.17 -6.33
C GLY A 220 7.62 -12.60 -5.35
N TYR A 221 6.72 -13.49 -4.84
CA TYR A 221 5.63 -13.10 -3.94
C TYR A 221 5.25 -14.18 -2.90
N GLN A 222 5.98 -15.32 -2.88
CA GLN A 222 5.58 -16.48 -2.08
C GLN A 222 6.06 -16.42 -0.62
N LYS A 223 6.93 -15.49 -0.27
CA LYS A 223 7.58 -15.43 1.05
C LYS A 223 7.30 -14.13 1.78
N GLY A 224 7.23 -13.04 1.03
CA GLY A 224 7.08 -11.70 1.60
C GLY A 224 5.70 -11.44 2.17
N SER A 225 5.66 -10.63 3.20
CA SER A 225 4.42 -10.13 3.77
C SER A 225 4.02 -8.75 3.24
N TYR A 226 4.87 -8.11 2.44
CA TYR A 226 4.55 -6.93 1.66
C TYR A 226 4.97 -7.20 0.22
N VAL A 227 3.99 -7.28 -0.67
CA VAL A 227 4.15 -7.76 -2.04
C VAL A 227 3.72 -6.71 -3.03
N ALA A 228 4.57 -6.44 -4.00
CA ALA A 228 4.32 -5.58 -5.14
C ALA A 228 4.00 -6.41 -6.39
N ILE A 229 2.95 -6.02 -7.09
CA ILE A 229 2.61 -6.50 -8.42
C ILE A 229 2.72 -5.32 -9.37
N THR A 230 3.69 -5.34 -10.26
CA THR A 230 3.79 -4.38 -11.37
C THR A 230 3.16 -5.00 -12.61
N ALA A 231 2.26 -4.29 -13.27
CA ALA A 231 1.59 -4.78 -14.46
C ALA A 231 1.43 -3.66 -15.51
N TYR A 232 1.45 -3.99 -16.79
CA TYR A 232 1.57 -3.03 -17.89
C TYR A 232 0.29 -2.95 -18.73
N LYS A 233 -0.01 -1.73 -19.22
CA LYS A 233 -1.08 -1.44 -20.18
C LYS A 233 -0.69 -1.80 -21.62
#